data_1b5349e47625e286c1be5d00d0c430f4
#
_entry.id   1b5349e47625e286c1be5d00d0c430f4
#
_cell.length_a   1.000
_cell.length_b   1.000
_cell.length_c   1.000
_cell.angle_alpha   90.00
_cell.angle_beta   90.00
_cell.angle_gamma   90.00
#
_symmetry.space_group_name_H-M   'P 1'
#
loop_
_entity.id
_entity.type
_entity.pdbx_description
1 polymer ?
#
loop_
_entity_poly.entity_id
_entity_poly.type
_entity_poly.pdbx_seq_one_letter_code
_entity_poly.pdbx_strand_id
1 'polypeptide(L)'
;MQKTIISAISVVLLIIGGLGFFSDPLLGIFEVDPLHNIIHLLTGVLGLLAVSMDWEGMFAKVFGVIYALVAVLGFWMGGMLGMQMNMADNVLHVVLALVFLCLGFWCAKEESSMQS
;
A
#
# COMPACT_ATOMS: atom_id res chain seq x y z
N MET A 1 3.24 -17.44 -0.88
CA MET A 1 3.49 -16.34 -1.82
C MET A 1 2.89 -15.03 -1.36
N GLN A 2 1.62 -15.02 -0.97
CA GLN A 2 0.99 -13.80 -0.43
C GLN A 2 1.76 -13.19 0.74
N LYS A 3 2.13 -14.03 1.72
CA LYS A 3 2.84 -13.55 2.90
C LYS A 3 4.17 -12.89 2.56
N THR A 4 4.91 -13.49 1.65
CA THR A 4 6.20 -12.95 1.23
C THR A 4 6.05 -11.59 0.55
N ILE A 5 5.11 -11.47 -0.37
CA ILE A 5 4.89 -10.23 -1.12
C ILE A 5 4.37 -9.14 -0.19
N ILE A 6 3.39 -9.45 0.66
CA ILE A 6 2.85 -8.46 1.60
C ILE A 6 3.91 -8.02 2.60
N SER A 7 4.72 -8.95 3.11
CA SER A 7 5.82 -8.59 4.01
C SER A 7 6.83 -7.67 3.34
N ALA A 8 7.21 -7.97 2.09
CA ALA A 8 8.14 -7.13 1.35
C ALA A 8 7.59 -5.73 1.12
N ILE A 9 6.34 -5.63 0.68
CA ILE A 9 5.67 -4.33 0.48
C ILE A 9 5.58 -3.58 1.80
N SER A 10 5.21 -4.27 2.88
CA SER A 10 5.08 -3.66 4.21
C SER A 10 6.40 -3.05 4.68
N VAL A 11 7.50 -3.78 4.51
CA VAL A 11 8.83 -3.28 4.87
C VAL A 11 9.20 -2.05 4.03
N VAL A 12 8.93 -2.09 2.73
CA VAL A 12 9.18 -0.94 1.85
C VAL A 12 8.36 0.26 2.30
N LEU A 13 7.09 0.09 2.64
CA LEU A 13 6.24 1.18 3.11
C LEU A 13 6.72 1.75 4.45
N LEU A 14 7.24 0.89 5.35
CA LEU A 14 7.83 1.37 6.59
C LEU A 14 9.08 2.23 6.32
N ILE A 15 9.92 1.80 5.40
CA ILE A 15 11.12 2.54 5.03
C ILE A 15 10.75 3.88 4.40
N ILE A 16 9.84 3.87 3.43
CA ILE A 16 9.39 5.08 2.74
C ILE A 16 8.73 6.04 3.73
N GLY A 17 7.85 5.53 4.59
CA GLY A 17 7.17 6.36 5.57
C GLY A 17 8.13 6.99 6.56
N GLY A 18 9.11 6.23 7.05
CA GLY A 18 10.12 6.74 7.96
C GLY A 18 11.03 7.78 7.30
N LEU A 19 11.55 7.48 6.11
CA LEU A 19 12.42 8.40 5.38
C LEU A 19 11.68 9.66 4.96
N GLY A 20 10.38 9.58 4.71
CA GLY A 20 9.58 10.74 4.31
C GLY A 20 9.55 11.86 5.34
N PHE A 21 9.80 11.55 6.62
CA PHE A 21 9.92 12.59 7.64
C PHE A 21 11.24 13.36 7.56
N PHE A 22 12.24 12.82 6.88
CA PHE A 22 13.58 13.41 6.80
C PHE A 22 13.93 13.93 5.42
N SER A 23 13.15 13.60 4.40
CA SER A 23 13.45 13.96 3.02
C SER A 23 12.17 14.31 2.27
N ASP A 24 12.11 15.53 1.72
CA ASP A 24 10.99 16.01 0.92
C ASP A 24 11.55 16.82 -0.25
N PRO A 25 11.37 16.39 -1.52
CA PRO A 25 10.67 15.17 -1.93
C PRO A 25 11.48 13.90 -1.62
N LEU A 26 10.77 12.81 -1.33
CA LEU A 26 11.42 11.54 -1.03
C LEU A 26 12.04 10.97 -2.31
N LEU A 27 13.33 10.62 -2.25
CA LEU A 27 14.10 10.14 -3.39
C LEU A 27 14.08 11.10 -4.58
N GLY A 28 13.74 12.38 -4.35
CA GLY A 28 13.66 13.40 -5.39
C GLY A 28 12.43 13.31 -6.30
N ILE A 29 11.53 12.36 -6.09
CA ILE A 29 10.39 12.12 -6.99
C ILE A 29 9.02 12.06 -6.29
N PHE A 30 8.96 11.61 -5.03
CA PHE A 30 7.67 11.46 -4.33
C PHE A 30 7.40 12.67 -3.46
N GLU A 31 6.19 13.23 -3.58
CA GLU A 31 5.74 14.23 -2.63
C GLU A 31 5.32 13.54 -1.33
N VAL A 32 5.75 14.10 -0.21
CA VAL A 32 5.45 13.55 1.11
C VAL A 32 4.97 14.65 2.04
N ASP A 33 4.17 14.29 3.02
CA ASP A 33 3.73 15.14 4.12
C ASP A 33 3.52 14.26 5.35
N PRO A 34 3.40 14.84 6.56
CA PRO A 34 3.29 14.03 7.77
C PRO A 34 2.14 13.02 7.74
N LEU A 35 0.98 13.41 7.22
CA LEU A 35 -0.17 12.50 7.14
C LEU A 35 0.10 11.34 6.18
N HIS A 36 0.66 11.63 5.01
CA HIS A 36 1.01 10.63 4.02
C HIS A 36 2.03 9.63 4.58
N ASN A 37 3.05 10.14 5.28
CA ASN A 37 4.07 9.31 5.92
C ASN A 37 3.47 8.40 6.99
N ILE A 38 2.56 8.92 7.81
CA ILE A 38 1.88 8.15 8.86
C ILE A 38 1.05 7.03 8.23
N ILE A 39 0.36 7.30 7.13
CA ILE A 39 -0.44 6.29 6.44
C ILE A 39 0.45 5.17 5.89
N HIS A 40 1.61 5.50 5.32
CA HIS A 40 2.55 4.49 4.86
C HIS A 40 3.08 3.65 6.02
N LEU A 41 3.44 4.28 7.15
CA LEU A 41 3.89 3.55 8.34
C LEU A 41 2.79 2.64 8.88
N LEU A 42 1.58 3.16 8.97
CA LEU A 42 0.44 2.39 9.47
C LEU A 42 0.14 1.19 8.58
N THR A 43 0.13 1.39 7.26
CA THR A 43 -0.08 0.29 6.31
C THR A 43 1.01 -0.77 6.47
N GLY A 44 2.27 -0.36 6.62
CA GLY A 44 3.37 -1.28 6.79
C GLY A 44 3.26 -2.11 8.06
N VAL A 45 2.94 -1.46 9.19
CA VAL A 45 2.76 -2.16 10.46
C VAL A 45 1.58 -3.14 10.38
N LEU A 46 0.45 -2.68 9.86
CA LEU A 46 -0.74 -3.53 9.75
C LEU A 46 -0.50 -4.70 8.79
N GLY A 47 0.26 -4.49 7.73
CA GLY A 47 0.61 -5.58 6.80
C GLY A 47 1.44 -6.66 7.48
N LEU A 48 2.45 -6.28 8.26
CA LEU A 48 3.27 -7.25 8.98
C LEU A 48 2.46 -7.97 10.06
N LEU A 49 1.59 -7.26 10.77
CA LEU A 49 0.69 -7.88 11.73
C LEU A 49 -0.26 -8.87 11.05
N ALA A 50 -0.83 -8.49 9.92
CA ALA A 50 -1.74 -9.37 9.18
C ALA A 50 -1.05 -10.66 8.76
N VAL A 51 0.20 -10.58 8.28
CA VAL A 51 0.98 -11.76 7.93
C VAL A 51 1.21 -12.65 9.14
N SER A 52 1.56 -12.05 10.29
CA SER A 52 1.82 -12.83 11.51
C SER A 52 0.57 -13.49 12.07
N MET A 53 -0.62 -12.97 11.77
CA MET A 53 -1.90 -13.48 12.26
C MET A 53 -2.67 -14.27 11.20
N ASP A 54 -2.07 -14.53 10.05
CA ASP A 54 -2.69 -15.23 8.91
C ASP A 54 -3.91 -14.49 8.35
N TRP A 55 -3.90 -13.16 8.40
CA TRP A 55 -4.95 -12.29 7.86
C TRP A 55 -4.52 -11.57 6.58
N GLU A 56 -3.45 -12.05 5.94
CA GLU A 56 -2.89 -11.38 4.77
C GLU A 56 -3.88 -11.26 3.61
N GLY A 57 -4.76 -12.26 3.43
CA GLY A 57 -5.78 -12.20 2.39
C GLY A 57 -6.78 -11.08 2.62
N MET A 58 -7.26 -10.94 3.86
CA MET A 58 -8.18 -9.86 4.21
C MET A 58 -7.49 -8.50 4.12
N PHE A 59 -6.25 -8.40 4.62
CA PHE A 59 -5.47 -7.17 4.52
C PHE A 59 -5.34 -6.74 3.06
N ALA A 60 -4.99 -7.67 2.17
CA ALA A 60 -4.82 -7.37 0.75
C ALA A 60 -6.12 -6.88 0.11
N LYS A 61 -7.25 -7.50 0.45
CA LYS A 61 -8.56 -7.06 -0.07
C LYS A 61 -8.89 -5.64 0.39
N VAL A 62 -8.78 -5.39 1.69
CA VAL A 62 -9.16 -4.10 2.27
C VAL A 62 -8.24 -2.99 1.77
N PHE A 63 -6.93 -3.19 1.87
CA PHE A 63 -5.99 -2.15 1.45
C PHE A 63 -5.89 -2.01 -0.05
N GLY A 64 -6.18 -3.09 -0.80
CA GLY A 64 -6.30 -2.98 -2.25
C GLY A 64 -7.41 -2.01 -2.65
N VAL A 65 -8.58 -2.11 -2.02
CA VAL A 65 -9.69 -1.19 -2.26
C VAL A 65 -9.32 0.22 -1.82
N ILE A 66 -8.72 0.37 -0.64
CA ILE A 66 -8.31 1.68 -0.14
C ILE A 66 -7.32 2.35 -1.10
N TYR A 67 -6.28 1.65 -1.53
CA TYR A 67 -5.30 2.23 -2.45
C TYR A 67 -5.87 2.48 -3.84
N ALA A 68 -6.83 1.68 -4.29
CA ALA A 68 -7.53 1.94 -5.55
C ALA A 68 -8.30 3.27 -5.48
N LEU A 69 -9.00 3.51 -4.37
CA LEU A 69 -9.71 4.78 -4.16
C LEU A 69 -8.72 5.94 -4.07
N VAL A 70 -7.63 5.77 -3.35
CA VAL A 70 -6.59 6.79 -3.23
C VAL A 70 -6.00 7.12 -4.60
N ALA A 71 -5.75 6.10 -5.43
CA ALA A 71 -5.21 6.30 -6.77
C ALA A 71 -6.18 7.10 -7.65
N VAL A 72 -7.46 6.72 -7.65
CA VAL A 72 -8.47 7.42 -8.45
C VAL A 72 -8.59 8.88 -8.00
N LEU A 73 -8.71 9.10 -6.69
CA LEU A 73 -8.85 10.46 -6.15
C LEU A 73 -7.58 11.29 -6.36
N GLY A 74 -6.41 10.66 -6.28
CA GLY A 74 -5.15 11.34 -6.53
C GLY A 74 -5.01 11.85 -7.97
N PHE A 75 -5.43 11.04 -8.96
CA PHE A 75 -5.45 11.47 -10.35
C PHE A 75 -6.46 12.58 -10.61
N TRP A 76 -7.58 12.56 -9.90
CA TRP A 76 -8.66 13.50 -10.12
C TRP A 76 -8.45 14.81 -9.38
N MET A 77 -8.02 14.74 -8.13
CA MET A 77 -8.00 15.89 -7.22
C MET A 77 -6.58 16.43 -6.96
N GLY A 78 -5.54 15.72 -7.37
CA GLY A 78 -4.16 16.12 -7.16
C GLY A 78 -3.71 16.09 -5.70
N GLY A 79 -4.63 15.79 -4.79
CA GLY A 79 -4.37 15.70 -3.36
C GLY A 79 -5.67 15.59 -2.61
N MET A 80 -5.64 15.04 -1.39
CA MET A 80 -6.84 14.88 -0.58
C MET A 80 -6.48 14.80 0.90
N LEU A 81 -7.38 15.28 1.74
CA LEU A 81 -7.23 15.25 3.21
C LEU A 81 -5.91 15.85 3.70
N GLY A 82 -5.40 16.86 2.99
CA GLY A 82 -4.13 17.47 3.33
C GLY A 82 -2.91 16.76 2.82
N MET A 83 -3.08 15.63 2.12
CA MET A 83 -1.97 14.91 1.49
C MET A 83 -1.74 15.44 0.08
N GLN A 84 -0.48 15.68 -0.25
CA GLN A 84 -0.09 16.08 -1.59
C GLN A 84 0.38 14.85 -2.37
N MET A 85 -0.09 14.73 -3.62
CA MET A 85 0.23 13.59 -4.47
C MET A 85 0.59 14.07 -5.86
N ASN A 86 1.81 13.75 -6.29
CA ASN A 86 2.23 14.00 -7.65
C ASN A 86 1.98 12.75 -8.52
N MET A 87 2.43 12.79 -9.78
CA MET A 87 2.22 11.65 -10.68
C MET A 87 2.95 10.39 -10.20
N ALA A 88 4.14 10.54 -9.62
CA ALA A 88 4.89 9.39 -9.09
C ALA A 88 4.13 8.73 -7.95
N ASP A 89 3.53 9.51 -7.05
CA ASP A 89 2.69 8.98 -5.97
C ASP A 89 1.48 8.26 -6.54
N ASN A 90 0.82 8.84 -7.54
CA ASN A 90 -0.35 8.24 -8.15
C ASN A 90 -0.02 6.89 -8.80
N VAL A 91 1.11 6.81 -9.51
CA VAL A 91 1.56 5.55 -10.10
C VAL A 91 1.85 4.52 -9.02
N LEU A 92 2.51 4.92 -7.94
CA LEU A 92 2.78 4.02 -6.81
C LEU A 92 1.49 3.46 -6.23
N HIS A 93 0.47 4.30 -6.03
CA HIS A 93 -0.81 3.87 -5.48
C HIS A 93 -1.55 2.93 -6.42
N VAL A 94 -1.48 3.15 -7.74
CA VAL A 94 -2.05 2.22 -8.73
C VAL A 94 -1.37 0.86 -8.63
N VAL A 95 -0.04 0.84 -8.58
CA VAL A 95 0.72 -0.42 -8.48
C VAL A 95 0.37 -1.15 -7.19
N LEU A 96 0.34 -0.47 -6.05
CA LEU A 96 -0.05 -1.06 -4.77
C LEU A 96 -1.46 -1.63 -4.82
N ALA A 97 -2.40 -0.86 -5.39
CA ALA A 97 -3.79 -1.31 -5.51
C ALA A 97 -3.89 -2.58 -6.35
N LEU A 98 -3.22 -2.62 -7.50
CA LEU A 98 -3.26 -3.79 -8.38
C LEU A 98 -2.66 -5.02 -7.71
N VAL A 99 -1.52 -4.86 -7.05
CA VAL A 99 -0.85 -5.97 -6.36
C VAL A 99 -1.73 -6.49 -5.22
N PHE A 100 -2.23 -5.61 -4.36
CA PHE A 100 -3.08 -6.01 -3.24
C PHE A 100 -4.38 -6.65 -3.70
N LEU A 101 -5.05 -6.08 -4.69
CA LEU A 101 -6.30 -6.66 -5.21
C LEU A 101 -6.06 -8.03 -5.84
N CYS A 102 -4.97 -8.16 -6.58
CA CYS A 102 -4.60 -9.44 -7.17
C CYS A 102 -4.35 -10.50 -6.08
N LEU A 103 -3.57 -10.15 -5.05
CA LEU A 103 -3.29 -11.05 -3.95
C LEU A 103 -4.54 -11.40 -3.15
N GLY A 104 -5.39 -10.41 -2.89
CA GLY A 104 -6.57 -10.59 -2.06
C GLY A 104 -7.69 -11.39 -2.72
N PHE A 105 -7.97 -11.09 -3.99
CA PHE A 105 -9.11 -11.68 -4.67
C PHE A 105 -8.75 -12.85 -5.61
N TRP A 106 -7.58 -12.80 -6.21
CA TRP A 106 -7.18 -13.79 -7.21
C TRP A 106 -6.33 -14.89 -6.61
N CYS A 107 -5.22 -14.55 -5.98
CA CYS A 107 -4.31 -15.55 -5.42
C CYS A 107 -4.93 -16.31 -4.25
N ALA A 108 -5.75 -15.65 -3.43
CA ALA A 108 -6.46 -16.32 -2.35
C ALA A 108 -7.44 -17.38 -2.87
N LYS A 109 -8.09 -17.10 -4.01
CA LYS A 109 -9.00 -18.04 -4.64
C LYS A 109 -8.24 -19.26 -5.17
N GLU A 110 -7.08 -19.06 -5.80
CA GLU A 110 -6.25 -20.16 -6.28
C GLU A 110 -5.76 -21.06 -5.15
N GLU A 111 -5.26 -20.45 -4.05
CA GLU A 111 -4.82 -21.21 -2.88
C GLU A 111 -5.95 -22.03 -2.28
N SER A 112 -7.13 -21.47 -2.18
CA SER A 112 -8.31 -22.18 -1.68
C SER A 112 -8.67 -23.38 -2.56
N SER A 113 -8.61 -23.22 -3.88
CA SER A 113 -8.92 -24.30 -4.79
C SER A 113 -7.86 -25.42 -4.78
N MET A 114 -6.60 -25.07 -4.50
CA MET A 114 -5.52 -26.06 -4.37
C MET A 114 -5.61 -26.86 -3.08
N GLN A 115 -6.21 -26.30 -2.04
CA GLN A 115 -6.38 -27.00 -0.75
C GLN A 115 -7.60 -27.91 -0.73
N SER A 116 -8.53 -27.70 -1.62
CA SER A 116 -9.72 -28.53 -1.70
C SER A 116 -9.53 -29.73 -2.62
#